data_a369f92949304c2f46b433939957eb5d
#
_entry.id   a369f92949304c2f46b433939957eb5d
#
_cell.length_a   1.000
_cell.length_b   1.000
_cell.length_c   1.000
_cell.angle_alpha   90.00
_cell.angle_beta   90.00
_cell.angle_gamma   90.00
#
_symmetry.space_group_name_H-M   'P 1'
#
loop_
_entity.id
_entity.type
_entity.pdbx_description
1 polymer ?
#
loop_
_entity_poly.entity_id
_entity_poly.type
_entity_poly.pdbx_seq_one_letter_code
_entity_poly.pdbx_strand_id
1 'polypeptide(L)'
;MHPHPERDDFLTRILDLPHRWATPFNGVLFRFIHPQFSSADGIVSGEGGFHAAGRWNLRGMRLSYTATEPETALAECLAHARYYNLPLSTALPRVLVSLVLTAAYILDLRNPHLRRVLRVSLGEIIATDWRRENRRSREAITQAWGAAFAAAGVEALIAPSAANDAGTNIVVFSENLQHPEQFFVEHEVLWH
;
A
#
# COMPACT_ATOMS: atom_id res chain seq x y z
N MET A 1 -18.96 -8.37 -3.83
CA MET A 1 -18.68 -6.93 -3.62
C MET A 1 -18.93 -6.22 -4.94
N HIS A 2 -19.57 -5.05 -4.90
CA HIS A 2 -19.84 -4.27 -6.12
C HIS A 2 -18.59 -3.44 -6.46
N PRO A 3 -18.06 -3.56 -7.70
CA PRO A 3 -16.92 -2.77 -8.13
C PRO A 3 -17.25 -1.28 -8.15
N HIS A 4 -16.23 -0.44 -8.04
CA HIS A 4 -16.36 1.00 -8.16
C HIS A 4 -16.73 1.36 -9.62
N PRO A 5 -17.70 2.24 -9.86
CA PRO A 5 -18.21 2.51 -11.22
C PRO A 5 -17.15 3.11 -12.18
N GLU A 6 -16.15 3.83 -11.66
CA GLU A 6 -15.09 4.44 -12.46
C GLU A 6 -13.80 3.60 -12.56
N ARG A 7 -13.81 2.33 -12.13
CA ARG A 7 -12.60 1.50 -12.07
C ARG A 7 -11.89 1.37 -13.43
N ASP A 8 -12.65 1.15 -14.50
CA ASP A 8 -12.09 1.00 -15.84
C ASP A 8 -11.56 2.34 -16.39
N ASP A 9 -12.19 3.44 -16.02
CA ASP A 9 -11.74 4.78 -16.35
C ASP A 9 -10.42 5.13 -15.63
N PHE A 10 -10.23 4.68 -14.38
CA PHE A 10 -8.95 4.82 -13.67
C PHE A 10 -7.82 4.07 -14.37
N LEU A 11 -8.08 2.84 -14.81
CA LEU A 11 -7.09 2.07 -15.57
C LEU A 11 -6.70 2.79 -16.88
N THR A 12 -7.68 3.28 -17.62
CA THR A 12 -7.43 4.04 -18.86
C THR A 12 -6.55 5.26 -18.59
N ARG A 13 -6.85 6.06 -17.54
CA ARG A 13 -6.06 7.23 -17.17
C ARG A 13 -4.61 6.88 -16.82
N ILE A 14 -4.35 5.72 -16.23
CA ILE A 14 -2.99 5.27 -15.90
C ILE A 14 -2.26 4.82 -17.17
N LEU A 15 -2.91 4.04 -18.02
CA LEU A 15 -2.32 3.56 -19.29
C LEU A 15 -1.97 4.71 -20.24
N ASP A 16 -2.72 5.80 -20.21
CA ASP A 16 -2.47 7.01 -20.99
C ASP A 16 -1.35 7.89 -20.41
N LEU A 17 -0.80 7.54 -19.23
CA LEU A 17 0.28 8.34 -18.64
C LEU A 17 1.58 8.20 -19.45
N PRO A 18 2.22 9.32 -19.83
CA PRO A 18 3.58 9.29 -20.34
C PRO A 18 4.57 8.72 -19.31
N HIS A 19 5.58 7.98 -19.75
CA HIS A 19 6.62 7.38 -18.91
C HIS A 19 7.35 8.37 -17.98
N ARG A 20 7.37 9.66 -18.30
CA ARG A 20 7.97 10.70 -17.43
C ARG A 20 7.32 10.83 -16.05
N TRP A 21 6.14 10.23 -15.84
CA TRP A 21 5.49 10.18 -14.52
C TRP A 21 6.01 9.03 -13.66
N ALA A 22 6.68 8.07 -14.27
CA ALA A 22 7.37 7.03 -13.52
C ALA A 22 8.58 7.61 -12.79
N THR A 23 8.72 7.25 -11.54
CA THR A 23 9.86 7.63 -10.70
C THR A 23 10.56 6.34 -10.27
N PRO A 24 11.84 6.12 -10.58
CA PRO A 24 12.57 4.99 -10.04
C PRO A 24 12.78 5.16 -8.54
N PHE A 25 12.80 4.06 -7.82
CA PHE A 25 13.07 4.01 -6.39
C PHE A 25 14.11 2.93 -6.08
N ASN A 26 15.05 3.26 -5.22
CA ASN A 26 15.97 2.32 -4.62
C ASN A 26 16.20 2.74 -3.17
N GLY A 27 15.79 1.92 -2.22
CA GLY A 27 15.91 2.30 -0.81
C GLY A 27 15.31 1.30 0.16
N VAL A 28 15.50 1.62 1.44
CA VAL A 28 15.01 0.83 2.57
C VAL A 28 13.60 1.26 2.93
N LEU A 29 12.76 0.28 3.22
CA LEU A 29 11.37 0.43 3.63
C LEU A 29 11.14 -0.32 4.95
N PHE A 30 10.11 0.09 5.67
CA PHE A 30 9.79 -0.47 6.98
C PHE A 30 8.35 -0.98 7.03
N ARG A 31 8.17 -2.09 7.77
CA ARG A 31 6.85 -2.68 8.00
C ARG A 31 6.80 -3.35 9.36
N PHE A 32 5.67 -3.22 10.07
CA PHE A 32 5.35 -4.03 11.24
C PHE A 32 4.42 -5.17 10.86
N ILE A 33 4.80 -6.40 11.25
CA ILE A 33 4.04 -7.61 10.98
C ILE A 33 3.79 -8.40 12.26
N HIS A 34 2.79 -9.27 12.24
CA HIS A 34 2.58 -10.21 13.35
C HIS A 34 3.63 -11.34 13.27
N PRO A 35 4.24 -11.78 14.40
CA PRO A 35 5.31 -12.78 14.40
C PRO A 35 4.98 -14.08 13.65
N GLN A 36 3.73 -14.53 13.69
CA GLN A 36 3.30 -15.74 12.97
C GLN A 36 3.39 -15.64 11.43
N PHE A 37 3.54 -14.43 10.88
CA PHE A 37 3.65 -14.17 9.44
C PHE A 37 5.04 -13.63 9.05
N SER A 38 6.07 -13.83 9.90
CA SER A 38 7.40 -13.27 9.70
C SER A 38 8.32 -14.10 8.79
N SER A 39 7.80 -15.07 8.03
CA SER A 39 8.65 -15.71 7.00
C SER A 39 9.02 -14.70 5.90
N ALA A 40 10.29 -14.68 5.50
CA ALA A 40 10.79 -13.74 4.50
C ALA A 40 9.94 -13.77 3.21
N ASP A 41 9.64 -14.97 2.69
CA ASP A 41 8.82 -15.14 1.50
C ASP A 41 7.38 -14.62 1.71
N GLY A 42 6.77 -14.86 2.87
CA GLY A 42 5.43 -14.37 3.20
C GLY A 42 5.37 -12.84 3.28
N ILE A 43 6.44 -12.20 3.69
CA ILE A 43 6.55 -10.74 3.81
C ILE A 43 6.55 -10.08 2.43
N VAL A 44 7.36 -10.59 1.51
CA VAL A 44 7.59 -9.97 0.19
C VAL A 44 6.60 -10.43 -0.87
N SER A 45 6.01 -11.61 -0.72
CA SER A 45 5.05 -12.18 -1.69
C SER A 45 3.73 -11.42 -1.82
N GLY A 46 3.45 -10.47 -0.92
CA GLY A 46 2.17 -9.76 -0.88
C GLY A 46 1.00 -10.60 -0.37
N GLU A 47 1.26 -11.75 0.26
CA GLU A 47 0.22 -12.67 0.72
C GLU A 47 -0.71 -12.04 1.76
N GLY A 48 -0.20 -11.12 2.59
CA GLY A 48 -1.02 -10.35 3.51
C GLY A 48 -2.14 -9.57 2.81
N GLY A 49 -1.86 -8.94 1.67
CA GLY A 49 -2.85 -8.27 0.83
C GLY A 49 -3.82 -9.25 0.15
N PHE A 50 -3.33 -10.44 -0.24
CA PHE A 50 -4.18 -11.47 -0.81
C PHE A 50 -5.26 -11.94 0.17
N HIS A 51 -4.93 -12.12 1.44
CA HIS A 51 -5.87 -12.60 2.46
C HIS A 51 -6.70 -11.48 3.11
N ALA A 52 -6.23 -10.25 3.11
CA ALA A 52 -6.88 -9.12 3.79
C ALA A 52 -7.05 -7.90 2.88
N ALA A 53 -8.24 -7.31 2.89
CA ALA A 53 -8.45 -6.03 2.23
C ALA A 53 -7.76 -4.89 2.98
N GLY A 54 -7.28 -3.91 2.24
CA GLY A 54 -6.67 -2.69 2.73
C GLY A 54 -7.15 -1.46 1.98
N ARG A 55 -6.49 -0.33 2.19
CA ARG A 55 -6.83 0.93 1.51
C ARG A 55 -6.69 0.81 -0.01
N TRP A 56 -5.66 0.10 -0.50
CA TRP A 56 -5.32 0.01 -1.92
C TRP A 56 -5.63 -1.36 -2.53
N ASN A 57 -6.29 -2.27 -1.80
CA ASN A 57 -6.63 -3.59 -2.33
C ASN A 57 -7.95 -4.14 -1.79
N LEU A 58 -8.61 -4.92 -2.61
CA LEU A 58 -9.55 -5.95 -2.19
C LEU A 58 -8.79 -7.25 -1.89
N ARG A 59 -9.43 -8.20 -1.22
CA ARG A 59 -8.90 -9.57 -1.10
C ARG A 59 -8.64 -10.17 -2.48
N GLY A 60 -7.58 -10.95 -2.60
CA GLY A 60 -7.18 -11.59 -3.85
C GLY A 60 -6.09 -10.82 -4.62
N MET A 61 -5.64 -9.66 -4.12
CA MET A 61 -4.55 -8.90 -4.72
C MET A 61 -3.28 -9.04 -3.87
N ARG A 62 -2.19 -9.49 -4.48
CA ARG A 62 -0.88 -9.58 -3.81
C ARG A 62 -0.21 -8.21 -3.79
N LEU A 63 -0.11 -7.65 -2.60
CA LEU A 63 0.64 -6.41 -2.37
C LEU A 63 1.16 -6.32 -0.94
N SER A 64 2.22 -5.55 -0.76
CA SER A 64 2.82 -5.28 0.54
C SER A 64 2.72 -3.80 0.88
N TYR A 65 2.19 -3.51 2.08
CA TYR A 65 2.19 -2.17 2.66
C TYR A 65 3.47 -1.95 3.42
N THR A 66 4.20 -0.91 3.07
CA THR A 66 5.43 -0.47 3.71
C THR A 66 5.42 1.03 3.92
N ALA A 67 6.38 1.55 4.67
CA ALA A 67 6.60 2.97 4.87
C ALA A 67 8.07 3.33 4.68
N THR A 68 8.36 4.59 4.38
CA THR A 68 9.74 5.07 4.28
C THR A 68 10.43 5.21 5.63
N GLU A 69 9.65 5.19 6.74
CA GLU A 69 10.16 5.40 8.10
C GLU A 69 9.46 4.47 9.10
N PRO A 70 10.20 3.99 10.13
CA PRO A 70 9.65 3.10 11.16
C PRO A 70 8.45 3.69 11.89
N GLU A 71 8.45 5.00 12.17
CA GLU A 71 7.37 5.70 12.87
C GLU A 71 6.08 5.67 12.06
N THR A 72 6.17 5.85 10.75
CA THR A 72 5.01 5.74 9.86
C THR A 72 4.52 4.31 9.78
N ALA A 73 5.42 3.33 9.68
CA ALA A 73 5.06 1.91 9.70
C ALA A 73 4.35 1.53 11.02
N LEU A 74 4.80 2.06 12.17
CA LEU A 74 4.15 1.86 13.46
C LEU A 74 2.75 2.51 13.50
N ALA A 75 2.63 3.75 13.01
CA ALA A 75 1.35 4.45 12.97
C ALA A 75 0.31 3.68 12.14
N GLU A 76 0.69 3.13 10.99
CA GLU A 76 -0.16 2.30 10.13
C GLU A 76 -0.50 0.95 10.80
N CYS A 77 0.46 0.32 11.48
CA CYS A 77 0.22 -0.91 12.25
C CYS A 77 -0.85 -0.69 13.32
N LEU A 78 -0.80 0.43 14.03
CA LEU A 78 -1.75 0.78 15.10
C LEU A 78 -3.09 1.34 14.56
N ALA A 79 -3.18 1.69 13.29
CA ALA A 79 -4.38 2.30 12.70
C ALA A 79 -5.63 1.41 12.82
N HIS A 80 -5.47 0.08 12.80
CA HIS A 80 -6.59 -0.84 13.01
C HIS A 80 -7.17 -0.73 14.44
N ALA A 81 -6.31 -0.77 15.44
CA ALA A 81 -6.74 -0.64 16.84
C ALA A 81 -7.39 0.73 17.08
N ARG A 82 -6.80 1.81 16.56
CA ARG A 82 -7.37 3.17 16.65
C ARG A 82 -8.74 3.27 16.00
N TYR A 83 -8.92 2.69 14.81
CA TYR A 83 -10.20 2.73 14.07
C TYR A 83 -11.35 2.09 14.84
N TYR A 84 -11.08 0.98 15.54
CA TYR A 84 -12.09 0.28 16.35
C TYR A 84 -12.11 0.68 17.81
N ASN A 85 -11.35 1.72 18.18
CA ASN A 85 -11.19 2.19 19.56
C ASN A 85 -10.78 1.07 20.53
N LEU A 86 -9.87 0.20 20.09
CA LEU A 86 -9.30 -0.88 20.88
C LEU A 86 -8.03 -0.43 21.61
N PRO A 87 -7.67 -1.05 22.74
CA PRO A 87 -6.37 -0.80 23.36
C PRO A 87 -5.23 -1.07 22.37
N LEU A 88 -4.24 -0.16 22.33
CA LEU A 88 -3.09 -0.30 21.39
C LEU A 88 -2.28 -1.58 21.65
N SER A 89 -2.29 -2.08 22.89
CA SER A 89 -1.68 -3.37 23.24
C SER A 89 -2.24 -4.56 22.46
N THR A 90 -3.46 -4.46 21.92
CA THR A 90 -4.04 -5.52 21.07
C THR A 90 -3.32 -5.65 19.72
N ALA A 91 -2.55 -4.63 19.33
CA ALA A 91 -1.75 -4.66 18.14
C ALA A 91 -0.38 -5.33 18.33
N LEU A 92 0.03 -5.63 19.56
CA LEU A 92 1.33 -6.22 19.92
C LEU A 92 1.21 -7.72 20.23
N PRO A 93 2.29 -8.53 20.19
CA PRO A 93 3.63 -8.16 19.72
C PRO A 93 3.71 -8.00 18.20
N ARG A 94 4.76 -7.31 17.72
CA ARG A 94 5.05 -7.13 16.29
C ARG A 94 6.54 -7.33 16.01
N VAL A 95 6.84 -7.69 14.78
CA VAL A 95 8.20 -7.68 14.25
C VAL A 95 8.32 -6.45 13.35
N LEU A 96 9.30 -5.60 13.62
CA LEU A 96 9.73 -4.56 12.69
C LEU A 96 10.65 -5.20 11.66
N VAL A 97 10.32 -5.03 10.40
CA VAL A 97 11.09 -5.55 9.28
C VAL A 97 11.60 -4.37 8.46
N SER A 98 12.90 -4.36 8.15
CA SER A 98 13.45 -3.54 7.08
C SER A 98 13.52 -4.35 5.79
N LEU A 99 13.10 -3.70 4.69
CA LEU A 99 13.05 -4.30 3.36
C LEU A 99 13.77 -3.39 2.38
N VAL A 100 14.43 -3.97 1.40
CA VAL A 100 14.98 -3.21 0.27
C VAL A 100 14.05 -3.35 -0.91
N LEU A 101 13.72 -2.22 -1.54
CA LEU A 101 12.98 -2.16 -2.80
C LEU A 101 13.82 -1.47 -3.86
N THR A 102 13.95 -2.11 -5.03
CA THR A 102 14.42 -1.50 -6.27
C THR A 102 13.33 -1.64 -7.33
N ALA A 103 12.75 -0.55 -7.75
CA ALA A 103 11.67 -0.54 -8.73
C ALA A 103 11.82 0.62 -9.72
N ALA A 104 11.46 0.38 -10.97
CA ALA A 104 11.60 1.35 -12.06
C ALA A 104 10.30 2.10 -12.36
N TYR A 105 9.16 1.44 -12.20
CA TYR A 105 7.85 2.00 -12.54
C TYR A 105 7.01 2.26 -11.29
N ILE A 106 7.31 3.39 -10.64
CA ILE A 106 6.58 3.86 -9.46
C ILE A 106 5.83 5.15 -9.78
N LEU A 107 4.60 5.26 -9.28
CA LEU A 107 3.80 6.49 -9.35
C LEU A 107 3.73 7.16 -7.97
N ASP A 108 4.08 8.44 -7.91
CA ASP A 108 4.10 9.22 -6.65
C ASP A 108 2.85 10.09 -6.50
N LEU A 109 1.87 9.62 -5.75
CA LEU A 109 0.64 10.36 -5.46
C LEU A 109 0.83 11.54 -4.49
N ARG A 110 2.03 11.78 -3.97
CA ARG A 110 2.33 13.03 -3.25
C ARG A 110 2.49 14.20 -4.23
N ASN A 111 2.85 13.89 -5.49
CA ASN A 111 2.96 14.88 -6.55
C ASN A 111 1.58 15.45 -6.95
N PRO A 112 1.27 16.73 -6.69
CA PRO A 112 -0.03 17.31 -6.99
C PRO A 112 -0.33 17.40 -8.49
N HIS A 113 0.71 17.46 -9.33
CA HIS A 113 0.52 17.48 -10.78
C HIS A 113 0.09 16.11 -11.30
N LEU A 114 0.68 15.02 -10.81
CA LEU A 114 0.24 13.66 -11.14
C LEU A 114 -1.20 13.44 -10.70
N ARG A 115 -1.54 13.80 -9.44
CA ARG A 115 -2.93 13.70 -8.97
C ARG A 115 -3.92 14.45 -9.84
N ARG A 116 -3.55 15.65 -10.34
CA ARG A 116 -4.40 16.42 -11.24
C ARG A 116 -4.63 15.71 -12.57
N VAL A 117 -3.59 15.10 -13.15
CA VAL A 117 -3.70 14.31 -14.39
C VAL A 117 -4.60 13.09 -14.17
N LEU A 118 -4.40 12.36 -13.08
CA LEU A 118 -5.22 11.21 -12.70
C LEU A 118 -6.63 11.61 -12.23
N ARG A 119 -6.88 12.89 -11.90
CA ARG A 119 -8.12 13.40 -11.30
C ARG A 119 -8.44 12.72 -9.97
N VAL A 120 -7.43 12.52 -9.13
CA VAL A 120 -7.57 12.03 -7.77
C VAL A 120 -7.15 13.12 -6.78
N SER A 121 -7.99 13.38 -5.79
CA SER A 121 -7.70 14.38 -4.77
C SER A 121 -6.91 13.78 -3.60
N LEU A 122 -6.15 14.62 -2.89
CA LEU A 122 -5.50 14.23 -1.65
C LEU A 122 -6.53 13.80 -0.58
N GLY A 123 -7.68 14.48 -0.54
CA GLY A 123 -8.77 14.14 0.36
C GLY A 123 -9.31 12.72 0.13
N GLU A 124 -9.50 12.33 -1.12
CA GLU A 124 -9.93 10.95 -1.45
C GLU A 124 -8.90 9.93 -0.99
N ILE A 125 -7.59 10.20 -1.18
CA ILE A 125 -6.53 9.29 -0.76
C ILE A 125 -6.53 9.09 0.76
N ILE A 126 -6.64 10.17 1.54
CA ILE A 126 -6.48 10.15 3.00
C ILE A 126 -7.81 9.81 3.70
N ALA A 127 -8.91 10.47 3.32
CA ALA A 127 -10.17 10.44 4.07
C ALA A 127 -11.09 9.28 3.69
N THR A 128 -10.80 8.49 2.64
CA THR A 128 -11.63 7.35 2.27
C THR A 128 -11.68 6.31 3.39
N ASP A 129 -12.87 6.08 3.93
CA ASP A 129 -13.14 4.98 4.87
C ASP A 129 -13.45 3.69 4.10
N TRP A 130 -12.39 3.04 3.60
CA TRP A 130 -12.52 1.80 2.85
C TRP A 130 -13.17 0.67 3.64
N ARG A 131 -13.00 0.65 4.99
CA ARG A 131 -13.61 -0.36 5.85
C ARG A 131 -15.14 -0.20 5.88
N ARG A 132 -15.63 1.04 5.93
CA ARG A 132 -17.06 1.35 5.87
C ARG A 132 -17.65 0.96 4.51
N GLU A 133 -16.96 1.24 3.40
CA GLU A 133 -17.42 0.85 2.07
C GLU A 133 -17.48 -0.68 1.93
N ASN A 134 -16.45 -1.39 2.40
CA ASN A 134 -16.44 -2.87 2.35
C ASN A 134 -17.54 -3.50 3.22
N ARG A 135 -17.88 -2.92 4.40
CA ARG A 135 -19.04 -3.37 5.18
C ARG A 135 -20.37 -3.21 4.44
N ARG A 136 -20.43 -2.29 3.48
CA ARG A 136 -21.58 -2.08 2.59
C ARG A 136 -21.50 -2.88 1.30
N SER A 137 -20.60 -3.84 1.21
CA SER A 137 -20.30 -4.64 0.02
C SER A 137 -19.94 -3.80 -1.21
N ARG A 138 -19.30 -2.65 -1.02
CA ARG A 138 -18.83 -1.76 -2.08
C ARG A 138 -17.30 -1.69 -2.08
N GLU A 139 -16.72 -1.62 -3.27
CA GLU A 139 -15.32 -1.27 -3.46
C GLU A 139 -15.10 0.22 -3.17
N ALA A 140 -14.13 0.54 -2.34
CA ALA A 140 -13.76 1.92 -2.08
C ALA A 140 -12.97 2.51 -3.26
N ILE A 141 -13.08 3.83 -3.46
CA ILE A 141 -12.38 4.51 -4.56
C ILE A 141 -10.86 4.27 -4.53
N THR A 142 -10.24 4.24 -3.35
CA THR A 142 -8.80 3.95 -3.22
C THR A 142 -8.47 2.50 -3.58
N GLN A 143 -9.37 1.55 -3.33
CA GLN A 143 -9.20 0.16 -3.74
C GLN A 143 -9.32 0.01 -5.27
N ALA A 144 -10.24 0.73 -5.89
CA ALA A 144 -10.38 0.77 -7.34
C ALA A 144 -9.12 1.36 -8.01
N TRP A 145 -8.57 2.44 -7.46
CA TRP A 145 -7.28 2.96 -7.89
C TRP A 145 -6.15 1.95 -7.73
N GLY A 146 -6.06 1.27 -6.58
CA GLY A 146 -5.05 0.23 -6.35
C GLY A 146 -5.14 -0.92 -7.35
N ALA A 147 -6.36 -1.37 -7.67
CA ALA A 147 -6.58 -2.39 -8.70
C ALA A 147 -6.18 -1.90 -10.10
N ALA A 148 -6.46 -0.63 -10.42
CA ALA A 148 -6.07 -0.03 -11.69
C ALA A 148 -4.55 0.11 -11.82
N PHE A 149 -3.84 0.53 -10.75
CA PHE A 149 -2.37 0.57 -10.72
C PHE A 149 -1.75 -0.82 -10.92
N ALA A 150 -2.25 -1.83 -10.22
CA ALA A 150 -1.79 -3.21 -10.38
C ALA A 150 -1.99 -3.71 -11.82
N ALA A 151 -3.18 -3.49 -12.40
CA ALA A 151 -3.51 -3.91 -13.76
C ALA A 151 -2.70 -3.16 -14.83
N ALA A 152 -2.28 -1.92 -14.56
CA ALA A 152 -1.42 -1.14 -15.44
C ALA A 152 0.08 -1.50 -15.35
N GLY A 153 0.45 -2.48 -14.53
CA GLY A 153 1.85 -2.91 -14.39
C GLY A 153 2.70 -1.99 -13.50
N VAL A 154 2.09 -1.11 -12.69
CA VAL A 154 2.82 -0.28 -11.74
C VAL A 154 3.46 -1.18 -10.69
N GLU A 155 4.77 -1.05 -10.47
CA GLU A 155 5.52 -1.88 -9.52
C GLU A 155 5.27 -1.46 -8.06
N ALA A 156 5.18 -0.14 -7.83
CA ALA A 156 4.82 0.39 -6.52
C ALA A 156 4.14 1.76 -6.61
N LEU A 157 3.44 2.12 -5.54
CA LEU A 157 2.75 3.38 -5.38
C LEU A 157 3.31 4.11 -4.16
N ILE A 158 3.77 5.35 -4.32
CA ILE A 158 4.08 6.23 -3.21
C ILE A 158 2.82 7.03 -2.87
N ALA A 159 2.39 6.96 -1.62
CA ALA A 159 1.20 7.66 -1.15
C ALA A 159 1.44 8.31 0.21
N PRO A 160 0.79 9.46 0.51
CA PRO A 160 0.79 9.99 1.85
C PRO A 160 0.10 9.01 2.81
N SER A 161 0.63 8.91 4.03
CA SER A 161 0.01 8.08 5.07
C SER A 161 -1.29 8.73 5.56
N ALA A 162 -2.30 7.89 5.80
CA ALA A 162 -3.54 8.32 6.46
C ALA A 162 -3.47 8.18 7.99
N ALA A 163 -2.38 7.61 8.52
CA ALA A 163 -2.16 7.37 9.94
C ALA A 163 -1.08 8.28 10.55
N ASN A 164 -0.27 8.92 9.71
CA ASN A 164 0.80 9.85 10.09
C ASN A 164 0.85 11.01 9.06
N ASP A 165 0.48 12.21 9.45
CA ASP A 165 0.32 13.37 8.54
C ASP A 165 1.56 13.73 7.70
N ALA A 166 2.77 13.50 8.25
CA ALA A 166 4.03 13.72 7.53
C ALA A 166 4.58 12.44 6.88
N GLY A 167 3.92 11.29 7.10
CA GLY A 167 4.42 9.98 6.72
C GLY A 167 4.17 9.64 5.25
N THR A 168 5.05 8.80 4.74
CA THR A 168 4.96 8.27 3.38
C THR A 168 4.85 6.76 3.40
N ASN A 169 3.83 6.24 2.73
CA ASN A 169 3.66 4.81 2.47
C ASN A 169 4.15 4.47 1.06
N ILE A 170 4.75 3.28 0.94
CA ILE A 170 5.00 2.66 -0.35
C ILE A 170 4.23 1.34 -0.39
N VAL A 171 3.36 1.23 -1.37
CA VAL A 171 2.55 0.02 -1.60
C VAL A 171 3.17 -0.72 -2.78
N VAL A 172 3.74 -1.89 -2.51
CA VAL A 172 4.43 -2.70 -3.51
C VAL A 172 3.48 -3.73 -4.10
N PHE A 173 3.28 -3.72 -5.40
CA PHE A 173 2.49 -4.69 -6.15
C PHE A 173 3.39 -5.87 -6.52
N SER A 174 3.45 -6.88 -5.66
CA SER A 174 4.46 -7.95 -5.75
C SER A 174 4.40 -8.74 -7.06
N GLU A 175 3.24 -8.85 -7.69
CA GLU A 175 3.07 -9.55 -8.98
C GLU A 175 3.62 -8.76 -10.18
N ASN A 176 3.87 -7.46 -10.03
CA ASN A 176 4.40 -6.61 -11.08
C ASN A 176 5.93 -6.49 -11.04
N LEU A 177 6.57 -6.98 -9.97
CA LEU A 177 8.03 -7.06 -9.91
C LEU A 177 8.53 -8.17 -10.81
N GLN A 178 9.62 -7.91 -11.54
CA GLN A 178 10.15 -8.82 -12.56
C GLN A 178 11.10 -9.86 -11.95
N HIS A 179 11.78 -9.50 -10.86
CA HIS A 179 12.82 -10.32 -10.23
C HIS A 179 12.70 -10.32 -8.70
N PRO A 180 12.94 -11.46 -8.04
CA PRO A 180 12.86 -11.57 -6.58
C PRO A 180 13.80 -10.62 -5.83
N GLU A 181 14.97 -10.32 -6.41
CA GLU A 181 15.96 -9.40 -5.83
C GLU A 181 15.53 -7.94 -5.81
N GLN A 182 14.41 -7.59 -6.46
CA GLN A 182 13.86 -6.24 -6.41
C GLN A 182 13.21 -5.90 -5.07
N PHE A 183 12.72 -6.90 -4.33
CA PHE A 183 12.06 -6.69 -3.05
C PHE A 183 12.37 -7.84 -2.09
N PHE A 184 13.16 -7.56 -1.05
CA PHE A 184 13.61 -8.59 -0.11
C PHE A 184 13.73 -8.05 1.32
N VAL A 185 13.70 -8.95 2.29
CA VAL A 185 13.90 -8.63 3.72
C VAL A 185 15.39 -8.46 3.97
N GLU A 186 15.75 -7.35 4.59
CA GLU A 186 17.15 -7.05 5.00
C GLU A 186 17.38 -7.41 6.48
N HIS A 187 16.52 -6.94 7.38
CA HIS A 187 16.62 -7.21 8.82
C HIS A 187 15.24 -7.33 9.48
N GLU A 188 15.20 -8.05 10.60
CA GLU A 188 14.03 -8.21 11.46
C GLU A 188 14.38 -7.91 12.92
N VAL A 189 13.50 -7.17 13.60
CA VAL A 189 13.62 -6.86 15.04
C VAL A 189 12.26 -7.09 15.72
N LEU A 190 12.24 -7.97 16.74
CA LEU A 190 11.04 -8.20 17.52
C LEU A 190 10.72 -6.98 18.39
N TRP A 191 9.49 -6.48 18.28
CA TRP A 191 8.97 -5.34 19.03
C TRP A 191 7.90 -5.82 20.03
N HIS A 192 8.10 -5.48 21.31
CA HIS A 192 7.22 -5.85 22.43
C HIS A 192 6.38 -4.69 22.92
#